data_31b853370373464beb39871c3ca34fcd
#
_entry.id   31b853370373464beb39871c3ca34fcd
#
_cell.length_a   1.000
_cell.length_b   1.000
_cell.length_c   1.000
_cell.angle_alpha   90.00
_cell.angle_beta   90.00
_cell.angle_gamma   90.00
#
_symmetry.space_group_name_H-M   'P 1'
#
loop_
_entity.id
_entity.type
_entity.pdbx_description
1 polymer ?
#
loop_
_entity_poly.entity_id
_entity_poly.type
_entity_poly.pdbx_seq_one_letter_code
_entity_poly.pdbx_strand_id
1 'polypeptide(L)'
;MFPKMYRTQLFSKKLANIHFWIATLGIMFYAIPMYWGGITQSLMWKEFTADGVLRYANFLETVSQLMPMYAIRAVGGTLYLIGGLVGGYNLYKTAKSGILVRNEEAYAAPLAKAAPSHAEGWHRILERMPMRFSVWVVVAVVIGGVIEFVPTWLVKENIPTITSVKPYTPLEIEGRDLYIREGCVGCHSQMIRPFRSETERYGEYSKAGEYVYDHPFLWGSKRTGPDLHRIGGKYPDSWHYMHMKDPQSTSPKSIMPAYAWMYEKAIDY
;
A
#
# COMPACT_ATOMS: atom_id res chain seq x y z
N MET A 1 17.21 -9.43 24.04
CA MET A 1 16.68 -8.38 24.95
C MET A 1 15.53 -8.91 25.80
N PHE A 2 14.48 -9.49 25.19
CA PHE A 2 13.28 -9.99 25.88
C PHE A 2 13.53 -10.94 27.07
N PRO A 3 14.38 -12.01 26.96
CA PRO A 3 14.68 -12.87 28.09
C PRO A 3 15.36 -12.16 29.28
N LYS A 4 16.17 -11.11 28.99
CA LYS A 4 16.81 -10.30 30.04
C LYS A 4 15.80 -9.50 30.85
N MET A 5 14.76 -8.94 30.19
CA MET A 5 13.69 -8.19 30.88
C MET A 5 12.92 -9.05 31.89
N TYR A 6 12.80 -10.35 31.61
CA TYR A 6 12.12 -11.31 32.48
C TYR A 6 13.07 -12.16 33.32
N ARG A 7 14.36 -11.82 33.39
CA ARG A 7 15.41 -12.57 34.11
C ARG A 7 15.32 -14.07 33.89
N THR A 8 15.09 -14.49 32.65
CA THR A 8 14.94 -15.88 32.27
C THR A 8 15.71 -16.20 31.01
N GLN A 9 15.79 -17.47 30.64
CA GLN A 9 16.29 -17.91 29.34
C GLN A 9 15.13 -18.04 28.35
N LEU A 10 15.47 -17.97 27.06
CA LEU A 10 14.48 -18.22 26.03
C LEU A 10 13.88 -19.61 26.19
N PHE A 11 12.55 -19.73 26.21
CA PHE A 11 11.84 -20.98 26.44
C PHE A 11 12.32 -22.11 25.51
N SER A 12 12.50 -21.82 24.21
CA SER A 12 13.01 -22.81 23.28
C SER A 12 13.82 -22.18 22.15
N LYS A 13 15.10 -22.53 22.06
CA LYS A 13 15.96 -22.18 20.92
C LYS A 13 15.49 -22.83 19.62
N LYS A 14 14.95 -24.07 19.71
CA LYS A 14 14.40 -24.80 18.54
C LYS A 14 13.21 -24.03 17.94
N LEU A 15 12.28 -23.56 18.77
CA LEU A 15 11.14 -22.75 18.29
C LEU A 15 11.60 -21.42 17.69
N ALA A 16 12.64 -20.81 18.23
CA ALA A 16 13.20 -19.59 17.66
C ALA A 16 13.79 -19.84 16.25
N ASN A 17 14.51 -20.94 16.06
CA ASN A 17 15.00 -21.32 14.75
C ASN A 17 13.88 -21.65 13.76
N ILE A 18 12.87 -22.40 14.21
CA ILE A 18 11.68 -22.70 13.39
C ILE A 18 10.97 -21.41 12.96
N HIS A 19 10.71 -20.50 13.90
CA HIS A 19 10.16 -19.19 13.60
C HIS A 19 10.98 -18.44 12.54
N PHE A 20 12.30 -18.36 12.75
CA PHE A 20 13.19 -17.64 11.84
C PHE A 20 13.12 -18.20 10.42
N TRP A 21 13.27 -19.52 10.26
CA TRP A 21 13.30 -20.12 8.93
C TRP A 21 11.95 -20.12 8.23
N ILE A 22 10.87 -20.44 8.93
CA ILE A 22 9.53 -20.43 8.34
C ILE A 22 9.13 -18.99 7.95
N ALA A 23 9.39 -18.00 8.81
CA ALA A 23 9.10 -16.61 8.49
C ALA A 23 9.97 -16.09 7.34
N THR A 24 11.26 -16.46 7.29
CA THR A 24 12.17 -16.08 6.21
C THR A 24 11.74 -16.68 4.87
N LEU A 25 11.42 -17.97 4.84
CA LEU A 25 10.90 -18.61 3.63
C LEU A 25 9.54 -17.99 3.23
N GLY A 26 8.69 -17.72 4.21
CA GLY A 26 7.40 -17.07 3.98
C GLY A 26 7.53 -15.70 3.30
N ILE A 27 8.45 -14.85 3.78
CA ILE A 27 8.66 -13.54 3.17
C ILE A 27 9.28 -13.64 1.76
N MET A 28 10.13 -14.64 1.50
CA MET A 28 10.67 -14.88 0.17
C MET A 28 9.58 -15.31 -0.82
N PHE A 29 8.72 -16.26 -0.43
CA PHE A 29 7.58 -16.69 -1.26
C PHE A 29 6.50 -15.60 -1.39
N TYR A 30 6.51 -14.59 -0.54
CA TYR A 30 5.68 -13.40 -0.69
C TYR A 30 6.31 -12.38 -1.63
N ALA A 31 7.57 -12.01 -1.40
CA ALA A 31 8.23 -10.90 -2.09
C ALA A 31 8.59 -11.23 -3.55
N ILE A 32 9.15 -12.41 -3.81
CA ILE A 32 9.58 -12.79 -5.16
C ILE A 32 8.41 -12.79 -6.17
N PRO A 33 7.28 -13.46 -5.88
CA PRO A 33 6.13 -13.41 -6.80
C PRO A 33 5.51 -12.02 -6.93
N MET A 34 5.58 -11.19 -5.89
CA MET A 34 5.09 -9.82 -5.94
C MET A 34 5.89 -8.98 -6.95
N TYR A 35 7.22 -9.05 -6.89
CA TYR A 35 8.07 -8.33 -7.86
C TYR A 35 7.90 -8.90 -9.28
N TRP A 36 7.93 -10.21 -9.42
CA TRP A 36 7.77 -10.87 -10.71
C TRP A 36 6.41 -10.52 -11.34
N GLY A 37 5.34 -10.65 -10.56
CA GLY A 37 3.99 -10.29 -11.00
C GLY A 37 3.88 -8.81 -11.39
N GLY A 38 4.46 -7.89 -10.62
CA GLY A 38 4.48 -6.46 -10.93
C GLY A 38 5.22 -6.14 -12.24
N ILE A 39 6.36 -6.77 -12.49
CA ILE A 39 7.12 -6.62 -13.74
C ILE A 39 6.29 -7.16 -14.92
N THR A 40 5.77 -8.38 -14.82
CA THR A 40 4.94 -9.00 -15.85
C THR A 40 3.73 -8.15 -16.18
N GLN A 41 3.00 -7.68 -15.16
CA GLN A 41 1.83 -6.81 -15.33
C GLN A 41 2.20 -5.51 -16.06
N SER A 42 3.30 -4.88 -15.66
CA SER A 42 3.74 -3.61 -16.25
C SER A 42 4.16 -3.78 -17.72
N LEU A 43 4.80 -4.88 -18.07
CA LEU A 43 5.18 -5.18 -19.45
C LEU A 43 3.95 -5.44 -20.32
N MET A 44 3.05 -6.31 -19.88
CA MET A 44 1.81 -6.63 -20.61
C MET A 44 0.93 -5.38 -20.83
N TRP A 45 0.87 -4.48 -19.88
CA TRP A 45 0.05 -3.27 -20.03
C TRP A 45 0.58 -2.27 -21.05
N LYS A 46 1.88 -2.31 -21.34
CA LYS A 46 2.54 -1.39 -22.26
C LYS A 46 2.83 -1.99 -23.64
N GLU A 47 2.49 -3.26 -23.82
CA GLU A 47 2.80 -3.96 -25.08
C GLU A 47 1.81 -3.59 -26.17
N PHE A 48 2.36 -3.16 -27.32
CA PHE A 48 1.61 -2.82 -28.52
C PHE A 48 1.92 -3.82 -29.63
N THR A 49 0.94 -4.08 -30.49
CA THR A 49 1.14 -4.83 -31.73
C THR A 49 1.89 -3.97 -32.76
N ALA A 50 2.31 -4.57 -33.88
CA ALA A 50 2.93 -3.85 -34.97
C ALA A 50 2.01 -2.76 -35.55
N ASP A 51 0.70 -2.98 -35.48
CA ASP A 51 -0.32 -2.03 -35.93
C ASP A 51 -0.60 -0.89 -34.93
N GLY A 52 0.13 -0.88 -33.83
CA GLY A 52 0.06 0.19 -32.81
C GLY A 52 -1.16 0.12 -31.89
N VAL A 53 -1.87 -1.01 -31.80
CA VAL A 53 -2.95 -1.23 -30.83
C VAL A 53 -2.45 -2.00 -29.62
N LEU A 54 -3.13 -1.87 -28.47
CA LEU A 54 -2.77 -2.62 -27.25
C LEU A 54 -2.88 -4.13 -27.52
N ARG A 55 -1.78 -4.87 -27.27
CA ARG A 55 -1.75 -6.33 -27.44
C ARG A 55 -2.67 -7.05 -26.46
N TYR A 56 -2.69 -6.58 -25.20
CA TYR A 56 -3.53 -7.10 -24.12
C TYR A 56 -4.58 -6.05 -23.73
N ALA A 57 -5.54 -5.81 -24.62
CA ALA A 57 -6.59 -4.82 -24.39
C ALA A 57 -7.53 -5.24 -23.24
N ASN A 58 -7.81 -6.54 -23.14
CA ASN A 58 -8.65 -7.08 -22.07
C ASN A 58 -7.83 -7.18 -20.77
N PHE A 59 -8.28 -6.49 -19.74
CA PHE A 59 -7.64 -6.47 -18.42
C PHE A 59 -7.54 -7.88 -17.80
N LEU A 60 -8.53 -8.74 -17.99
CA LEU A 60 -8.58 -10.08 -17.44
C LEU A 60 -7.49 -11.02 -17.97
N GLU A 61 -6.98 -10.78 -19.18
CA GLU A 61 -5.86 -11.55 -19.73
C GLU A 61 -4.62 -11.41 -18.85
N THR A 62 -4.30 -10.19 -18.45
CA THR A 62 -3.18 -9.92 -17.53
C THR A 62 -3.43 -10.56 -16.17
N VAL A 63 -4.62 -10.41 -15.60
CA VAL A 63 -4.98 -11.00 -14.30
C VAL A 63 -4.84 -12.52 -14.32
N SER A 64 -5.31 -13.17 -15.38
CA SER A 64 -5.22 -14.63 -15.53
C SER A 64 -3.77 -15.13 -15.54
N GLN A 65 -2.85 -14.38 -16.14
CA GLN A 65 -1.43 -14.72 -16.15
C GLN A 65 -0.77 -14.55 -14.76
N LEU A 66 -1.31 -13.67 -13.92
CA LEU A 66 -0.78 -13.40 -12.59
C LEU A 66 -1.30 -14.34 -11.49
N MET A 67 -2.34 -15.13 -11.77
CA MET A 67 -2.95 -16.03 -10.79
C MET A 67 -1.95 -16.97 -10.07
N PRO A 68 -0.98 -17.62 -10.76
CA PRO A 68 0.01 -18.43 -10.08
C PRO A 68 0.85 -17.61 -9.06
N MET A 69 1.20 -16.37 -9.40
CA MET A 69 1.96 -15.49 -8.52
C MET A 69 1.16 -15.11 -7.26
N TYR A 70 -0.15 -14.87 -7.42
CA TYR A 70 -1.05 -14.61 -6.30
C TYR A 70 -1.18 -15.84 -5.38
N ALA A 71 -1.24 -17.05 -5.94
CA ALA A 71 -1.29 -18.28 -5.16
C ALA A 71 0.00 -18.50 -4.34
N ILE A 72 1.17 -18.34 -4.96
CA ILE A 72 2.46 -18.45 -4.27
C ILE A 72 2.58 -17.39 -3.16
N ARG A 73 2.14 -16.16 -3.43
CA ARG A 73 2.12 -15.08 -2.44
C ARG A 73 1.21 -15.40 -1.25
N ALA A 74 0.05 -16.02 -1.48
CA ALA A 74 -0.85 -16.46 -0.41
C ALA A 74 -0.19 -17.53 0.47
N VAL A 75 0.49 -18.51 -0.13
CA VAL A 75 1.28 -19.52 0.60
C VAL A 75 2.37 -18.84 1.43
N GLY A 76 3.12 -17.91 0.84
CA GLY A 76 4.15 -17.16 1.54
C GLY A 76 3.63 -16.38 2.74
N GLY A 77 2.51 -15.69 2.60
CA GLY A 77 1.84 -14.97 3.68
C GLY A 77 1.39 -15.90 4.81
N THR A 78 0.86 -17.06 4.46
CA THR A 78 0.43 -18.08 5.43
C THR A 78 1.62 -18.64 6.21
N LEU A 79 2.74 -18.95 5.55
CA LEU A 79 3.96 -19.38 6.22
C LEU A 79 4.50 -18.30 7.16
N TYR A 80 4.50 -17.05 6.73
CA TYR A 80 4.93 -15.93 7.56
C TYR A 80 4.06 -15.79 8.81
N LEU A 81 2.75 -15.92 8.69
CA LEU A 81 1.82 -15.90 9.80
C LEU A 81 2.09 -17.04 10.78
N ILE A 82 2.25 -18.27 10.28
CA ILE A 82 2.59 -19.44 11.11
C ILE A 82 3.89 -19.19 11.86
N GLY A 83 4.91 -18.72 11.16
CA GLY A 83 6.18 -18.32 11.78
C GLY A 83 6.00 -17.31 12.89
N GLY A 84 5.18 -16.27 12.67
CA GLY A 84 4.83 -15.25 13.67
C GLY A 84 4.16 -15.84 14.91
N LEU A 85 3.21 -16.75 14.74
CA LEU A 85 2.53 -17.44 15.84
C LEU A 85 3.49 -18.30 16.66
N VAL A 86 4.39 -19.03 16.01
CA VAL A 86 5.43 -19.84 16.70
C VAL A 86 6.36 -18.94 17.51
N GLY A 87 6.79 -17.81 16.94
CA GLY A 87 7.61 -16.81 17.64
C GLY A 87 6.87 -16.20 18.83
N GLY A 88 5.62 -15.78 18.65
CA GLY A 88 4.76 -15.25 19.70
C GLY A 88 4.55 -16.22 20.85
N TYR A 89 4.29 -17.50 20.53
CA TYR A 89 4.18 -18.54 21.54
C TYR A 89 5.47 -18.72 22.35
N ASN A 90 6.64 -18.75 21.67
CA ASN A 90 7.94 -18.87 22.33
C ASN A 90 8.20 -17.69 23.28
N LEU A 91 7.90 -16.48 22.85
CA LEU A 91 8.01 -15.28 23.69
C LEU A 91 7.03 -15.29 24.86
N TYR A 92 5.77 -15.68 24.63
CA TYR A 92 4.78 -15.83 25.70
C TYR A 92 5.23 -16.81 26.78
N LYS A 93 5.73 -17.98 26.40
CA LYS A 93 6.25 -18.97 27.33
C LYS A 93 7.50 -18.46 28.06
N THR A 94 8.35 -17.74 27.38
CA THR A 94 9.53 -17.07 27.99
C THR A 94 9.11 -16.06 29.05
N ALA A 95 8.14 -15.21 28.74
CA ALA A 95 7.59 -14.23 29.71
C ALA A 95 6.98 -14.91 30.94
N LYS A 96 6.20 -15.99 30.71
CA LYS A 96 5.53 -16.74 31.79
C LYS A 96 6.52 -17.48 32.72
N SER A 97 7.71 -17.84 32.22
CA SER A 97 8.74 -18.54 33.00
C SER A 97 9.66 -17.61 33.80
N GLY A 98 9.53 -16.31 33.65
CA GLY A 98 10.37 -15.31 34.30
C GLY A 98 9.60 -14.27 35.11
N ILE A 99 10.32 -13.37 35.74
CA ILE A 99 9.76 -12.25 36.52
C ILE A 99 10.16 -10.95 35.85
N LEU A 100 9.18 -10.14 35.43
CA LEU A 100 9.44 -8.82 34.85
C LEU A 100 10.05 -7.89 35.88
N VAL A 101 11.28 -7.47 35.65
CA VAL A 101 11.97 -6.51 36.52
C VAL A 101 11.88 -5.14 35.88
N ARG A 102 11.18 -4.24 36.54
CA ARG A 102 11.08 -2.83 36.14
C ARG A 102 12.20 -2.04 36.83
N ASN A 103 12.76 -1.09 36.10
CA ASN A 103 13.76 -0.13 36.64
C ASN A 103 15.00 -0.81 37.25
N GLU A 104 15.52 -1.85 36.60
CA GLU A 104 16.80 -2.43 37.00
C GLU A 104 17.92 -1.41 36.68
N GLU A 105 18.76 -1.12 37.70
CA GLU A 105 19.95 -0.29 37.47
C GLU A 105 20.86 -0.98 36.45
N ALA A 106 21.05 -0.36 35.31
CA ALA A 106 21.97 -0.83 34.29
C ALA A 106 23.39 -0.40 34.63
N TYR A 107 24.25 -1.35 34.98
CA TYR A 107 25.66 -1.07 35.09
C TYR A 107 26.28 -0.90 33.70
N ALA A 108 26.50 0.35 33.30
CA ALA A 108 27.26 0.67 32.13
C ALA A 108 28.74 0.84 32.48
N ALA A 109 29.61 0.18 31.78
CA ALA A 109 31.03 0.46 31.90
C ALA A 109 31.28 1.96 31.65
N PRO A 110 32.21 2.57 32.39
CA PRO A 110 32.58 3.98 32.15
C PRO A 110 32.89 4.16 30.67
N LEU A 111 32.35 5.21 30.06
CA LEU A 111 32.66 5.56 28.66
C LEU A 111 34.18 5.68 28.55
N ALA A 112 34.80 4.86 27.74
CA ALA A 112 36.21 5.00 27.42
C ALA A 112 36.40 6.44 26.89
N LYS A 113 37.39 7.16 27.45
CA LYS A 113 37.77 8.48 26.93
C LYS A 113 38.03 8.32 25.44
N ALA A 114 37.23 8.99 24.62
CA ALA A 114 37.42 8.95 23.18
C ALA A 114 38.87 9.39 22.88
N ALA A 115 39.62 8.53 22.20
CA ALA A 115 40.92 8.95 21.70
C ALA A 115 40.73 10.22 20.87
N PRO A 116 41.62 11.23 20.99
CA PRO A 116 41.52 12.41 20.18
C PRO A 116 41.54 12.01 18.71
N SER A 117 40.42 12.12 18.04
CA SER A 117 40.34 11.77 16.62
C SER A 117 40.99 12.86 15.80
N HIS A 118 42.03 12.49 15.04
CA HIS A 118 42.60 13.38 14.06
C HIS A 118 41.50 13.78 13.06
N ALA A 119 41.35 15.12 12.90
CA ALA A 119 40.48 15.78 11.92
C ALA A 119 39.08 15.15 11.76
N GLU A 120 38.18 15.36 12.73
CA GLU A 120 36.78 15.04 12.54
C GLU A 120 36.19 15.93 11.44
N GLY A 121 35.60 15.29 10.40
CA GLY A 121 34.86 16.03 9.39
C GLY A 121 33.71 16.82 10.02
N TRP A 122 33.40 17.98 9.45
CA TRP A 122 32.39 18.93 9.94
C TRP A 122 31.03 18.24 10.24
N HIS A 123 30.67 17.19 9.49
CA HIS A 123 29.44 16.40 9.71
C HIS A 123 29.44 15.68 11.06
N ARG A 124 30.58 15.09 11.50
CA ARG A 124 30.69 14.44 12.82
C ARG A 124 30.58 15.43 13.96
N ILE A 125 31.13 16.65 13.77
CA ILE A 125 31.00 17.73 14.75
C ILE A 125 29.52 18.12 14.90
N LEU A 126 28.80 18.22 13.78
CA LEU A 126 27.38 18.56 13.77
C LEU A 126 26.53 17.46 14.44
N GLU A 127 26.77 16.18 14.13
CA GLU A 127 26.08 15.04 14.72
C GLU A 127 26.25 14.94 16.25
N ARG A 128 27.37 15.39 16.77
CA ARG A 128 27.62 15.46 18.23
C ARG A 128 26.87 16.60 18.92
N MET A 129 26.29 17.51 18.20
CA MET A 129 25.50 18.61 18.72
C MET A 129 24.03 18.45 18.37
N PRO A 130 23.28 17.57 19.08
CA PRO A 130 21.93 17.17 18.68
C PRO A 130 20.97 18.34 18.51
N MET A 131 21.07 19.36 19.37
CA MET A 131 20.23 20.57 19.24
C MET A 131 20.50 21.32 17.94
N ARG A 132 21.78 21.59 17.62
CA ARG A 132 22.14 22.29 16.36
C ARG A 132 21.80 21.46 15.14
N PHE A 133 22.05 20.15 15.20
CA PHE A 133 21.69 19.23 14.13
C PHE A 133 20.19 19.26 13.87
N SER A 134 19.36 19.14 14.93
CA SER A 134 17.91 19.18 14.80
C SER A 134 17.41 20.52 14.24
N VAL A 135 17.97 21.64 14.66
CA VAL A 135 17.63 22.96 14.13
C VAL A 135 17.93 23.04 12.63
N TRP A 136 19.09 22.60 12.20
CA TRP A 136 19.44 22.61 10.77
C TRP A 136 18.57 21.66 9.93
N VAL A 137 18.20 20.50 10.49
CA VAL A 137 17.25 19.58 9.84
C VAL A 137 15.89 20.25 9.67
N VAL A 138 15.36 20.89 10.73
CA VAL A 138 14.09 21.63 10.66
C VAL A 138 14.16 22.75 9.63
N VAL A 139 15.26 23.54 9.62
CA VAL A 139 15.46 24.61 8.64
C VAL A 139 15.46 24.06 7.22
N ALA A 140 16.18 22.97 6.96
CA ALA A 140 16.21 22.33 5.65
C ALA A 140 14.82 21.82 5.20
N VAL A 141 14.08 21.18 6.11
CA VAL A 141 12.72 20.71 5.85
C VAL A 141 11.77 21.86 5.58
N VAL A 142 11.86 22.94 6.35
CA VAL A 142 11.02 24.15 6.14
C VAL A 142 11.33 24.80 4.81
N ILE A 143 12.61 24.97 4.47
CA ILE A 143 13.02 25.55 3.16
C ILE A 143 12.48 24.68 2.02
N GLY A 144 12.69 23.35 2.07
CA GLY A 144 12.16 22.43 1.05
C GLY A 144 10.63 22.49 0.95
N GLY A 145 9.94 22.48 2.09
CA GLY A 145 8.49 22.60 2.15
C GLY A 145 7.98 23.93 1.57
N VAL A 146 8.62 25.05 1.92
CA VAL A 146 8.22 26.36 1.40
C VAL A 146 8.39 26.44 -0.12
N ILE A 147 9.50 25.93 -0.65
CA ILE A 147 9.76 25.90 -2.11
C ILE A 147 8.64 25.14 -2.86
N GLU A 148 8.09 24.08 -2.26
CA GLU A 148 7.03 23.28 -2.87
C GLU A 148 5.64 23.87 -2.60
N PHE A 149 5.34 24.24 -1.36
CA PHE A 149 4.00 24.71 -0.95
C PHE A 149 3.64 26.09 -1.50
N VAL A 150 4.60 27.03 -1.51
CA VAL A 150 4.30 28.42 -1.89
C VAL A 150 3.86 28.51 -3.36
N PRO A 151 4.53 27.90 -4.35
CA PRO A 151 4.03 27.90 -5.72
C PRO A 151 2.67 27.24 -5.87
N THR A 152 2.45 26.10 -5.20
CA THR A 152 1.16 25.39 -5.24
C THR A 152 0.02 26.25 -4.71
N TRP A 153 0.28 27.09 -3.71
CA TRP A 153 -0.72 27.94 -3.09
C TRP A 153 -0.97 29.24 -3.85
N LEU A 154 0.07 29.82 -4.45
CA LEU A 154 -0.01 31.11 -5.16
C LEU A 154 -0.46 30.95 -6.62
N VAL A 155 -0.15 29.84 -7.27
CA VAL A 155 -0.47 29.63 -8.69
C VAL A 155 -1.85 28.97 -8.82
N LYS A 156 -2.87 29.78 -9.06
CA LYS A 156 -4.26 29.30 -9.21
C LYS A 156 -4.45 28.34 -10.37
N GLU A 157 -3.64 28.44 -11.41
CA GLU A 157 -3.66 27.57 -12.58
C GLU A 157 -3.20 26.15 -12.30
N ASN A 158 -2.56 25.87 -11.16
CA ASN A 158 -2.16 24.52 -10.77
C ASN A 158 -3.34 23.57 -10.53
N ILE A 159 -4.51 24.13 -10.18
CA ILE A 159 -5.75 23.36 -10.03
C ILE A 159 -6.81 24.03 -10.92
N PRO A 160 -6.82 23.73 -12.23
CA PRO A 160 -7.80 24.30 -13.14
C PRO A 160 -9.20 23.87 -12.73
N THR A 161 -10.10 24.83 -12.58
CA THR A 161 -11.51 24.56 -12.35
C THR A 161 -12.17 24.04 -13.61
N ILE A 162 -12.92 22.95 -13.49
CA ILE A 162 -13.68 22.34 -14.58
C ILE A 162 -15.16 22.60 -14.28
N THR A 163 -15.82 23.39 -15.13
CA THR A 163 -17.19 23.85 -14.90
C THR A 163 -18.24 22.73 -14.87
N SER A 164 -17.95 21.60 -15.50
CA SER A 164 -18.81 20.40 -15.48
C SER A 164 -18.72 19.60 -14.20
N VAL A 165 -17.65 19.80 -13.39
CA VAL A 165 -17.48 19.10 -12.11
C VAL A 165 -18.33 19.79 -11.05
N LYS A 166 -19.25 19.03 -10.47
CA LYS A 166 -20.20 19.50 -9.44
C LYS A 166 -19.98 18.74 -8.13
N PRO A 167 -20.40 19.33 -7.00
CA PRO A 167 -20.44 18.58 -5.74
C PRO A 167 -21.28 17.32 -5.87
N TYR A 168 -20.89 16.29 -5.14
CA TYR A 168 -21.62 15.03 -5.10
C TYR A 168 -23.03 15.23 -4.54
N THR A 169 -23.99 14.54 -5.13
CA THR A 169 -25.32 14.37 -4.56
C THR A 169 -25.27 13.48 -3.31
N PRO A 170 -26.26 13.51 -2.42
CA PRO A 170 -26.29 12.65 -1.24
C PRO A 170 -26.12 11.14 -1.57
N LEU A 171 -26.73 10.67 -2.66
CA LEU A 171 -26.63 9.28 -3.10
C LEU A 171 -25.21 8.94 -3.60
N GLU A 172 -24.56 9.87 -4.30
CA GLU A 172 -23.16 9.68 -4.75
C GLU A 172 -22.19 9.66 -3.58
N ILE A 173 -22.41 10.49 -2.54
CA ILE A 173 -21.61 10.47 -1.30
C ILE A 173 -21.77 9.13 -0.59
N GLU A 174 -22.98 8.63 -0.44
CA GLU A 174 -23.24 7.31 0.17
C GLU A 174 -22.55 6.20 -0.61
N GLY A 175 -22.63 6.23 -1.95
CA GLY A 175 -21.92 5.30 -2.83
C GLY A 175 -20.39 5.38 -2.65
N ARG A 176 -19.86 6.60 -2.50
CA ARG A 176 -18.44 6.82 -2.23
C ARG A 176 -18.02 6.27 -0.86
N ASP A 177 -18.83 6.48 0.16
CA ASP A 177 -18.57 5.95 1.51
C ASP A 177 -18.62 4.43 1.54
N LEU A 178 -19.56 3.83 0.81
CA LEU A 178 -19.60 2.37 0.58
C LEU A 178 -18.30 1.89 -0.11
N TYR A 179 -17.86 2.56 -1.15
CA TYR A 179 -16.63 2.24 -1.88
C TYR A 179 -15.40 2.26 -0.96
N ILE A 180 -15.32 3.23 -0.05
CA ILE A 180 -14.25 3.33 0.95
C ILE A 180 -14.37 2.20 1.98
N ARG A 181 -15.57 2.01 2.53
CA ARG A 181 -15.85 1.04 3.59
C ARG A 181 -15.57 -0.38 3.15
N GLU A 182 -15.98 -0.74 1.94
CA GLU A 182 -15.77 -2.09 1.39
C GLU A 182 -14.34 -2.30 0.84
N GLY A 183 -13.50 -1.27 0.88
CA GLY A 183 -12.09 -1.36 0.50
C GLY A 183 -11.82 -1.49 -0.99
N CYS A 184 -12.75 -1.05 -1.84
CA CYS A 184 -12.64 -1.15 -3.30
C CYS A 184 -11.37 -0.47 -3.84
N VAL A 185 -10.94 0.62 -3.20
CA VAL A 185 -9.68 1.34 -3.51
C VAL A 185 -8.43 0.48 -3.36
N GLY A 186 -8.50 -0.63 -2.61
CA GLY A 186 -7.40 -1.59 -2.46
C GLY A 186 -7.12 -2.41 -3.72
N CYS A 187 -8.09 -2.55 -4.62
CA CYS A 187 -7.99 -3.31 -5.87
C CYS A 187 -8.14 -2.44 -7.11
N HIS A 188 -8.91 -1.34 -7.03
CA HIS A 188 -9.18 -0.43 -8.13
C HIS A 188 -8.53 0.92 -7.91
N SER A 189 -8.11 1.57 -8.99
CA SER A 189 -7.70 2.96 -9.00
C SER A 189 -8.81 3.84 -9.61
N GLN A 190 -8.77 5.14 -9.32
CA GLN A 190 -9.63 6.15 -9.94
C GLN A 190 -8.76 7.31 -10.47
N MET A 191 -7.68 6.97 -11.16
CA MET A 191 -6.80 7.95 -11.79
C MET A 191 -6.13 7.34 -13.02
N ILE A 192 -6.48 7.83 -14.19
CA ILE A 192 -5.86 7.47 -15.46
C ILE A 192 -4.67 8.39 -15.68
N ARG A 193 -3.47 7.82 -15.79
CA ARG A 193 -2.24 8.58 -16.03
C ARG A 193 -2.13 9.00 -17.50
N PRO A 194 -1.39 10.08 -17.85
CA PRO A 194 -1.26 10.57 -19.23
C PRO A 194 -0.28 9.72 -20.05
N PHE A 195 -0.41 8.39 -19.97
CA PHE A 195 0.35 7.46 -20.78
C PHE A 195 -0.53 6.87 -21.87
N ARG A 196 0.00 6.74 -23.09
CA ARG A 196 -0.73 6.18 -24.22
C ARG A 196 -1.40 4.84 -23.90
N SER A 197 -0.69 3.94 -23.22
CA SER A 197 -1.22 2.63 -22.84
C SER A 197 -2.40 2.69 -21.85
N GLU A 198 -2.51 3.76 -21.04
CA GLU A 198 -3.64 3.96 -20.14
C GLU A 198 -4.81 4.66 -20.82
N THR A 199 -4.51 5.71 -21.57
CA THR A 199 -5.57 6.45 -22.27
C THR A 199 -6.28 5.61 -23.34
N GLU A 200 -5.57 4.73 -24.03
CA GLU A 200 -6.19 3.79 -24.98
C GLU A 200 -7.03 2.71 -24.28
N ARG A 201 -6.65 2.33 -23.05
CA ARG A 201 -7.36 1.30 -22.29
C ARG A 201 -8.59 1.83 -21.56
N TYR A 202 -8.46 2.98 -20.92
CA TYR A 202 -9.45 3.49 -19.98
C TYR A 202 -10.19 4.74 -20.48
N GLY A 203 -9.63 5.47 -21.42
CA GLY A 203 -10.13 6.76 -21.91
C GLY A 203 -9.22 7.92 -21.51
N GLU A 204 -9.70 9.15 -21.62
CA GLU A 204 -8.94 10.37 -21.38
C GLU A 204 -8.30 10.38 -19.97
N TYR A 205 -7.04 10.83 -19.88
CA TYR A 205 -6.32 10.93 -18.61
C TYR A 205 -7.03 11.86 -17.62
N SER A 206 -6.86 11.57 -16.35
CA SER A 206 -7.50 12.30 -15.26
C SER A 206 -6.85 13.66 -15.04
N LYS A 207 -7.68 14.69 -14.87
CA LYS A 207 -7.26 16.09 -14.65
C LYS A 207 -7.41 16.47 -13.19
N ALA A 208 -6.51 17.27 -12.66
CA ALA A 208 -6.52 17.69 -11.26
C ALA A 208 -7.85 18.32 -10.83
N GLY A 209 -8.48 19.12 -11.72
CA GLY A 209 -9.77 19.76 -11.46
C GLY A 209 -10.94 18.80 -11.30
N GLU A 210 -10.81 17.52 -11.69
CA GLU A 210 -11.87 16.53 -11.53
C GLU A 210 -12.01 16.05 -10.07
N TYR A 211 -11.00 16.30 -9.23
CA TYR A 211 -10.93 15.80 -7.84
C TYR A 211 -11.17 16.86 -6.77
N VAL A 212 -11.65 18.03 -7.14
CA VAL A 212 -11.80 19.16 -6.20
C VAL A 212 -12.74 18.88 -5.02
N TYR A 213 -13.63 17.90 -5.16
CA TYR A 213 -14.55 17.47 -4.11
C TYR A 213 -14.15 16.13 -3.47
N ASP A 214 -13.03 15.52 -3.88
CA ASP A 214 -12.56 14.24 -3.38
C ASP A 214 -11.64 14.40 -2.17
N HIS A 215 -12.16 14.17 -0.99
CA HIS A 215 -11.40 14.18 0.27
C HIS A 215 -11.78 12.96 1.12
N PRO A 216 -10.86 11.97 1.26
CA PRO A 216 -9.54 11.80 0.63
C PRO A 216 -9.64 11.45 -0.87
N PHE A 217 -8.53 11.63 -1.59
CA PHE A 217 -8.40 11.14 -2.96
C PHE A 217 -8.43 9.61 -3.02
N LEU A 218 -9.23 9.06 -3.94
CA LEU A 218 -9.39 7.61 -4.11
C LEU A 218 -8.60 7.09 -5.32
N TRP A 219 -7.45 7.67 -5.58
CA TRP A 219 -6.61 7.34 -6.74
C TRP A 219 -6.19 5.88 -6.78
N GLY A 220 -5.97 5.27 -5.60
CA GLY A 220 -5.49 3.89 -5.49
C GLY A 220 -4.03 3.74 -5.90
N SER A 221 -3.34 2.81 -5.25
CA SER A 221 -1.94 2.48 -5.54
C SER A 221 -1.78 1.16 -6.29
N LYS A 222 -2.87 0.44 -6.49
CA LYS A 222 -2.89 -0.90 -7.09
C LYS A 222 -4.00 -1.00 -8.13
N ARG A 223 -3.77 -1.88 -9.09
CA ARG A 223 -4.74 -2.28 -10.11
C ARG A 223 -4.80 -3.81 -10.18
N THR A 224 -5.31 -4.42 -9.11
CA THR A 224 -5.75 -5.82 -9.15
C THR A 224 -7.00 -5.94 -10.02
N GLY A 225 -7.85 -4.90 -9.98
CA GLY A 225 -8.92 -4.61 -10.92
C GLY A 225 -8.60 -3.39 -11.81
N PRO A 226 -9.40 -3.12 -12.84
CA PRO A 226 -9.21 -1.98 -13.75
C PRO A 226 -9.41 -0.64 -13.06
N ASP A 227 -8.90 0.44 -13.70
CA ASP A 227 -9.21 1.81 -13.30
C ASP A 227 -10.69 2.13 -13.53
N LEU A 228 -11.33 2.81 -12.58
CA LEU A 228 -12.76 3.10 -12.59
C LEU A 228 -13.10 4.58 -12.89
N HIS A 229 -12.11 5.44 -13.13
CA HIS A 229 -12.36 6.88 -13.26
C HIS A 229 -13.28 7.24 -14.44
N ARG A 230 -13.24 6.46 -15.54
CA ARG A 230 -14.07 6.64 -16.73
C ARG A 230 -15.09 5.49 -16.93
N ILE A 231 -15.50 4.85 -15.83
CA ILE A 231 -16.44 3.73 -15.92
C ILE A 231 -17.89 4.18 -16.11
N GLY A 232 -18.24 5.38 -15.65
CA GLY A 232 -19.57 5.94 -15.77
C GLY A 232 -20.03 6.01 -17.25
N GLY A 233 -21.20 5.48 -17.53
CA GLY A 233 -21.76 5.42 -18.89
C GLY A 233 -21.11 4.40 -19.83
N LYS A 234 -20.06 3.68 -19.42
CA LYS A 234 -19.42 2.65 -20.25
C LYS A 234 -20.24 1.37 -20.32
N TYR A 235 -20.93 1.03 -19.26
CA TYR A 235 -21.83 -0.11 -19.16
C TYR A 235 -23.18 0.37 -18.61
N PRO A 236 -24.30 -0.33 -18.93
CA PRO A 236 -25.60 0.01 -18.37
C PRO A 236 -25.64 -0.26 -16.86
N ASP A 237 -26.52 0.44 -16.14
CA ASP A 237 -26.64 0.32 -14.68
C ASP A 237 -26.95 -1.11 -14.24
N SER A 238 -27.76 -1.85 -15.02
CA SER A 238 -28.04 -3.26 -14.76
C SER A 238 -26.79 -4.14 -14.79
N TRP A 239 -25.81 -3.80 -15.64
CA TRP A 239 -24.52 -4.50 -15.67
C TRP A 239 -23.73 -4.27 -14.40
N HIS A 240 -23.64 -3.02 -13.92
CA HIS A 240 -22.96 -2.69 -12.67
C HIS A 240 -23.62 -3.42 -11.50
N TYR A 241 -24.94 -3.45 -11.46
CA TYR A 241 -25.71 -4.16 -10.46
C TYR A 241 -25.38 -5.65 -10.43
N MET A 242 -25.44 -6.33 -11.58
CA MET A 242 -25.11 -7.75 -11.68
C MET A 242 -23.64 -8.03 -11.39
N HIS A 243 -22.74 -7.13 -11.83
CA HIS A 243 -21.29 -7.27 -11.58
C HIS A 243 -20.96 -7.22 -10.10
N MET A 244 -21.59 -6.35 -9.34
CA MET A 244 -21.40 -6.29 -7.87
C MET A 244 -21.96 -7.53 -7.18
N LYS A 245 -23.09 -8.04 -7.64
CA LYS A 245 -23.74 -9.25 -7.08
C LYS A 245 -22.95 -10.52 -7.36
N ASP A 246 -22.56 -10.71 -8.60
CA ASP A 246 -21.76 -11.85 -9.08
C ASP A 246 -20.82 -11.37 -10.21
N PRO A 247 -19.58 -11.00 -9.88
CA PRO A 247 -18.63 -10.51 -10.89
C PRO A 247 -18.36 -11.48 -12.03
N GLN A 248 -18.40 -12.79 -11.76
CA GLN A 248 -18.09 -13.80 -12.78
C GLN A 248 -19.22 -13.96 -13.81
N SER A 249 -20.46 -13.60 -13.45
CA SER A 249 -21.59 -13.63 -14.37
C SER A 249 -21.44 -12.63 -15.54
N THR A 250 -20.81 -11.49 -15.27
CA THR A 250 -20.59 -10.45 -16.26
C THR A 250 -19.17 -10.42 -16.82
N SER A 251 -18.21 -10.95 -16.09
CA SER A 251 -16.79 -10.99 -16.44
C SER A 251 -16.21 -12.36 -16.07
N PRO A 252 -16.30 -13.35 -16.95
CA PRO A 252 -15.79 -14.70 -16.69
C PRO A 252 -14.31 -14.67 -16.30
N LYS A 253 -13.91 -15.45 -15.31
CA LYS A 253 -12.56 -15.47 -14.68
C LYS A 253 -12.24 -14.24 -13.83
N SER A 254 -13.19 -13.40 -13.50
CA SER A 254 -12.99 -12.32 -12.54
C SER A 254 -12.55 -12.88 -11.20
N ILE A 255 -11.56 -12.22 -10.57
CA ILE A 255 -11.11 -12.51 -9.20
C ILE A 255 -11.74 -11.55 -8.18
N MET A 256 -12.60 -10.64 -8.62
CA MET A 256 -13.35 -9.74 -7.75
C MET A 256 -14.28 -10.56 -6.86
N PRO A 257 -14.29 -10.34 -5.53
CA PRO A 257 -15.26 -10.97 -4.66
C PRO A 257 -16.69 -10.55 -5.00
N ALA A 258 -17.67 -11.43 -4.74
CA ALA A 258 -19.07 -11.07 -4.82
C ALA A 258 -19.46 -10.21 -3.62
N TYR A 259 -20.25 -9.17 -3.86
CA TYR A 259 -20.76 -8.25 -2.82
C TYR A 259 -22.28 -8.40 -2.67
N ALA A 260 -22.77 -9.66 -2.71
CA ALA A 260 -24.20 -9.96 -2.67
C ALA A 260 -24.91 -9.40 -1.44
N TRP A 261 -24.21 -9.28 -0.29
CA TRP A 261 -24.78 -8.72 0.94
C TRP A 261 -25.21 -7.24 0.83
N MET A 262 -24.71 -6.50 -0.16
CA MET A 262 -25.14 -5.12 -0.37
C MET A 262 -26.60 -5.01 -0.84
N TYR A 263 -27.17 -6.11 -1.34
CA TYR A 263 -28.57 -6.17 -1.81
C TYR A 263 -29.55 -6.52 -0.72
N GLU A 264 -29.06 -6.89 0.46
CA GLU A 264 -29.91 -7.24 1.61
C GLU A 264 -30.34 -6.01 2.42
N LYS A 265 -29.72 -4.87 2.19
CA LYS A 265 -30.01 -3.61 2.89
C LYS A 265 -30.55 -2.59 1.91
N ALA A 266 -31.80 -2.19 2.08
CA ALA A 266 -32.32 -1.01 1.43
C ALA A 266 -31.71 0.27 2.07
N ILE A 267 -31.47 1.30 1.25
CA ILE A 267 -31.13 2.63 1.76
C ILE A 267 -32.41 3.22 2.31
N ASP A 268 -32.40 3.61 3.58
CA ASP A 268 -33.50 4.34 4.21
C ASP A 268 -33.30 5.82 3.89
N TYR A 269 -34.22 6.40 3.10
CA TYR A 269 -34.18 7.80 2.64
C TYR A 269 -34.88 8.72 3.62
#